data_a3bec6ac11f1bfb2c4bdb4e5cf1fe481
#
_entry.id   a3bec6ac11f1bfb2c4bdb4e5cf1fe481
#
_cell.length_a   1.000
_cell.length_b   1.000
_cell.length_c   1.000
_cell.angle_alpha   90.00
_cell.angle_beta   90.00
_cell.angle_gamma   90.00
#
_symmetry.space_group_name_H-M   'P 1'
#
loop_
_entity.id
_entity.type
_entity.pdbx_description
1 polymer ?
#
loop_
_entity_poly.entity_id
_entity_poly.type
_entity_poly.pdbx_seq_one_letter_code
_entity_poly.pdbx_strand_id
1 'polypeptide(L)'
;MILSVSQRCDIPAYFSDWFYQRIKEGFADVRAPFNPQLVHRVNLSRENVDLIVFMSKNPLPMMAKLDQLNGYNCCFQITITPYTHDIEKNVADKRLIIEAVRTLSRRYGRHAVIVRYDPILLNQRYTIDYHMKAFQRLCEQLSSAIDTIIFSFVDEYKNTRAHQAELKLMPISESQMLLLARGMAQIAESYGIRLQTCGEKIDLQHLNIQKGSCISSKLLADYGIHSAYPLAKTRGDGCDCLAYTDLGAYNCCAHGCSYCYANYDEAKVKMNLHQHDPMSTMLIGHLKPEDKLVDKRQKIKQTVLF
;
A
#
# COMPACT_ATOMS: atom_id res chain seq x y z
N MET A 1 9.44 -6.77 13.84
CA MET A 1 8.35 -7.13 12.91
C MET A 1 8.23 -6.11 11.79
N ILE A 2 7.64 -6.49 10.63
CA ILE A 2 7.26 -5.55 9.57
C ILE A 2 5.84 -5.05 9.84
N LEU A 3 5.63 -3.74 9.81
CA LEU A 3 4.35 -3.09 10.04
C LEU A 3 3.82 -2.52 8.73
N SER A 4 2.63 -2.90 8.29
CA SER A 4 1.94 -2.34 7.13
C SER A 4 0.91 -1.28 7.56
N VAL A 5 0.99 -0.07 6.95
CA VAL A 5 0.14 1.09 7.28
C VAL A 5 -0.44 1.69 5.99
N SER A 6 -1.47 1.17 5.33
CA SER A 6 -2.03 -0.16 5.41
C SER A 6 -2.39 -0.66 4.01
N GLN A 7 -2.59 -1.96 3.85
CA GLN A 7 -3.07 -2.54 2.58
C GLN A 7 -4.61 -2.58 2.50
N ARG A 8 -5.31 -2.32 3.63
CA ARG A 8 -6.78 -2.41 3.74
C ARG A 8 -7.47 -1.06 3.76
N CYS A 9 -6.72 0.01 4.01
CA CYS A 9 -7.21 1.39 3.97
C CYS A 9 -6.04 2.36 3.79
N ASP A 10 -6.32 3.63 3.64
CA ASP A 10 -5.30 4.68 3.54
C ASP A 10 -5.17 5.42 4.88
N ILE A 11 -4.37 4.85 5.79
CA ILE A 11 -4.10 5.45 7.11
C ILE A 11 -3.39 6.80 6.98
N PRO A 12 -2.35 6.96 6.15
CA PRO A 12 -1.72 8.25 5.92
C PRO A 12 -2.68 9.36 5.51
N ALA A 13 -3.69 9.03 4.69
CA ALA A 13 -4.64 10.01 4.17
C ALA A 13 -5.73 10.41 5.16
N TYR A 14 -6.28 9.46 5.93
CA TYR A 14 -7.50 9.67 6.71
C TYR A 14 -7.34 9.49 8.20
N PHE A 15 -6.29 8.82 8.63
CA PHE A 15 -6.11 8.38 10.02
C PHE A 15 -4.70 8.68 10.56
N SER A 16 -4.02 9.67 9.97
CA SER A 16 -2.63 9.99 10.35
C SER A 16 -2.52 10.41 11.83
N ASP A 17 -3.49 11.16 12.37
CA ASP A 17 -3.49 11.58 13.77
C ASP A 17 -3.61 10.39 14.72
N TRP A 18 -4.50 9.45 14.41
CA TRP A 18 -4.59 8.18 15.13
C TRP A 18 -3.28 7.42 15.09
N PHE A 19 -2.68 7.28 13.91
CA PHE A 19 -1.43 6.54 13.77
C PHE A 19 -0.31 7.14 14.61
N TYR A 20 -0.14 8.45 14.58
CA TYR A 20 0.86 9.14 15.39
C TYR A 20 0.58 9.00 16.89
N GLN A 21 -0.69 9.05 17.32
CA GLN A 21 -1.04 8.78 18.70
C GLN A 21 -0.69 7.34 19.10
N ARG A 22 -0.92 6.35 18.22
CA ARG A 22 -0.54 4.95 18.47
C ARG A 22 0.98 4.76 18.56
N ILE A 23 1.75 5.43 17.70
CA ILE A 23 3.22 5.45 17.76
C ILE A 23 3.70 6.02 19.09
N LYS A 24 3.12 7.12 19.55
CA LYS A 24 3.45 7.75 20.83
C LYS A 24 3.15 6.84 22.03
N GLU A 25 2.04 6.13 22.01
CA GLU A 25 1.63 5.20 23.08
C GLU A 25 2.32 3.83 22.99
N GLY A 26 2.95 3.52 21.85
CA GLY A 26 3.74 2.31 21.64
C GLY A 26 2.89 1.06 21.35
N PHE A 27 1.58 1.18 21.12
CA PHE A 27 0.74 0.05 20.72
C PHE A 27 -0.52 0.46 19.96
N ALA A 28 -1.09 -0.49 19.23
CA ALA A 28 -2.40 -0.40 18.60
C ALA A 28 -3.16 -1.70 18.77
N ASP A 29 -4.49 -1.63 18.85
CA ASP A 29 -5.37 -2.79 18.89
C ASP A 29 -5.98 -3.00 17.50
N VAL A 30 -5.77 -4.20 16.95
CA VAL A 30 -6.19 -4.55 15.59
C VAL A 30 -7.19 -5.70 15.64
N ARG A 31 -8.41 -5.44 15.17
CA ARG A 31 -9.46 -6.46 15.07
C ARG A 31 -9.14 -7.41 13.91
N ALA A 32 -9.25 -8.71 14.18
CA ALA A 32 -9.03 -9.73 13.15
C ALA A 32 -10.11 -9.63 12.06
N PRO A 33 -9.75 -9.61 10.77
CA PRO A 33 -10.69 -9.36 9.67
C PRO A 33 -11.83 -10.39 9.57
N PHE A 34 -11.55 -11.64 9.94
CA PHE A 34 -12.46 -12.78 9.82
C PHE A 34 -12.97 -13.31 11.15
N ASN A 35 -12.59 -12.67 12.27
CA ASN A 35 -13.10 -12.98 13.60
C ASN A 35 -13.37 -11.67 14.36
N PRO A 36 -14.62 -11.18 14.33
CA PRO A 36 -14.96 -9.87 14.89
C PRO A 36 -14.77 -9.76 16.42
N GLN A 37 -14.67 -10.86 17.15
CA GLN A 37 -14.43 -10.84 18.59
C GLN A 37 -12.94 -10.88 18.94
N LEU A 38 -12.06 -11.23 17.99
CA LEU A 38 -10.63 -11.36 18.24
C LEU A 38 -9.92 -10.04 17.95
N VAL A 39 -9.25 -9.50 18.94
CA VAL A 39 -8.44 -8.29 18.85
C VAL A 39 -7.00 -8.60 19.23
N HIS A 40 -6.05 -8.17 18.41
CA HIS A 40 -4.63 -8.32 18.67
C HIS A 40 -4.04 -6.98 19.11
N ARG A 41 -3.44 -6.93 20.28
CA ARG A 41 -2.61 -5.79 20.68
C ARG A 41 -1.23 -5.93 20.07
N VAL A 42 -0.88 -4.96 19.22
CA VAL A 42 0.38 -4.92 18.46
C VAL A 42 1.33 -3.97 19.14
N ASN A 43 2.54 -4.41 19.44
CA ASN A 43 3.60 -3.57 19.99
C ASN A 43 4.23 -2.74 18.87
N LEU A 44 4.21 -1.41 19.01
CA LEU A 44 4.73 -0.45 18.05
C LEU A 44 6.07 0.18 18.51
N SER A 45 6.69 -0.32 19.57
CA SER A 45 7.97 0.22 20.01
C SER A 45 9.08 0.01 18.95
N ARG A 46 10.07 0.88 18.95
CA ARG A 46 11.18 0.86 17.96
C ARG A 46 11.94 -0.47 17.95
N GLU A 47 12.07 -1.09 19.10
CA GLU A 47 12.78 -2.37 19.25
C GLU A 47 12.01 -3.55 18.63
N ASN A 48 10.71 -3.39 18.41
CA ASN A 48 9.85 -4.44 17.85
C ASN A 48 9.51 -4.24 16.37
N VAL A 49 9.63 -3.00 15.88
CA VAL A 49 9.30 -2.65 14.50
C VAL A 49 10.58 -2.49 13.69
N ASP A 50 10.88 -3.45 12.83
CA ASP A 50 12.06 -3.41 11.97
C ASP A 50 11.86 -2.46 10.79
N LEU A 51 10.64 -2.41 10.23
CA LEU A 51 10.27 -1.55 9.10
C LEU A 51 8.79 -1.18 9.16
N ILE A 52 8.47 0.09 8.94
CA ILE A 52 7.11 0.57 8.68
C ILE A 52 6.95 0.77 7.17
N VAL A 53 5.97 0.09 6.57
CA VAL A 53 5.63 0.24 5.16
C VAL A 53 4.30 0.98 5.06
N PHE A 54 4.36 2.25 4.67
CA PHE A 54 3.18 3.06 4.39
C PHE A 54 2.70 2.79 2.97
N MET A 55 1.40 2.55 2.82
CA MET A 55 0.74 2.39 1.52
C MET A 55 -0.36 3.43 1.41
N SER A 56 -0.21 4.38 0.48
CA SER A 56 -1.11 5.53 0.41
C SER A 56 -1.30 6.05 -1.01
N LYS A 57 -2.48 6.60 -1.28
CA LYS A 57 -2.75 7.45 -2.45
C LYS A 57 -2.61 8.94 -2.12
N ASN A 58 -2.61 9.29 -0.84
CA ASN A 58 -2.48 10.68 -0.40
C ASN A 58 -1.71 10.77 0.92
N PRO A 59 -0.37 10.89 0.89
CA PRO A 59 0.42 11.01 2.11
C PRO A 59 0.38 12.41 2.75
N LEU A 60 -0.24 13.41 2.12
CA LEU A 60 -0.20 14.82 2.56
C LEU A 60 -0.61 15.03 4.02
N PRO A 61 -1.69 14.42 4.56
CA PRO A 61 -2.09 14.64 5.95
C PRO A 61 -1.04 14.19 6.97
N MET A 62 -0.25 13.16 6.67
CA MET A 62 0.80 12.69 7.57
C MET A 62 2.09 13.53 7.54
N MET A 63 2.31 14.32 6.46
CA MET A 63 3.58 14.99 6.19
C MET A 63 4.00 15.97 7.30
N ALA A 64 3.05 16.64 7.96
CA ALA A 64 3.33 17.64 8.98
C ALA A 64 3.95 17.06 10.27
N LYS A 65 3.83 15.76 10.51
CA LYS A 65 4.26 15.08 11.75
C LYS A 65 5.32 14.01 11.54
N LEU A 66 6.02 14.02 10.41
CA LEU A 66 7.04 13.01 10.06
C LEU A 66 8.18 12.90 11.11
N ASP A 67 8.44 13.96 11.88
CA ASP A 67 9.44 13.93 12.95
C ASP A 67 9.11 12.93 14.06
N GLN A 68 7.84 12.59 14.24
CA GLN A 68 7.43 11.56 15.19
C GLN A 68 7.87 10.14 14.79
N LEU A 69 8.29 9.95 13.52
CA LEU A 69 8.84 8.70 13.02
C LEU A 69 10.35 8.60 13.11
N ASN A 70 11.04 9.61 13.68
CA ASN A 70 12.47 9.57 13.83
C ASN A 70 12.89 8.34 14.66
N GLY A 71 13.84 7.56 14.13
CA GLY A 71 14.31 6.31 14.73
C GLY A 71 13.56 5.06 14.30
N TYR A 72 12.53 5.18 13.42
CA TYR A 72 11.96 4.05 12.70
C TYR A 72 12.50 4.01 11.27
N ASN A 73 12.71 2.81 10.75
CA ASN A 73 12.87 2.60 9.31
C ASN A 73 11.50 2.75 8.64
N CYS A 74 11.40 3.60 7.62
CA CYS A 74 10.15 3.91 6.95
C CYS A 74 10.28 3.73 5.44
N CYS A 75 9.39 2.94 4.83
CA CYS A 75 9.23 2.82 3.39
C CYS A 75 7.85 3.39 3.00
N PHE A 76 7.81 4.20 1.96
CA PHE A 76 6.59 4.85 1.47
C PHE A 76 6.25 4.32 0.08
N GLN A 77 5.20 3.52 -0.01
CA GLN A 77 4.65 3.05 -1.29
C GLN A 77 3.48 3.94 -1.67
N ILE A 78 3.72 4.88 -2.57
CA ILE A 78 2.74 5.87 -2.95
C ILE A 78 2.11 5.50 -4.29
N THR A 79 0.79 5.29 -4.28
CA THR A 79 0.04 4.93 -5.48
C THR A 79 -0.31 6.18 -6.28
N ILE A 80 0.18 6.25 -7.51
CA ILE A 80 -0.12 7.31 -8.49
C ILE A 80 -0.57 6.64 -9.79
N THR A 81 -1.86 6.67 -10.04
CA THR A 81 -2.50 6.15 -11.24
C THR A 81 -2.90 7.29 -12.18
N PRO A 82 -3.16 7.04 -13.46
CA PRO A 82 -3.55 8.09 -14.40
C PRO A 82 -5.05 8.43 -14.36
N TYR A 83 -5.83 7.79 -13.46
CA TYR A 83 -7.28 7.95 -13.42
C TYR A 83 -7.69 9.29 -12.84
N THR A 84 -8.82 9.80 -13.27
CA THR A 84 -9.45 11.03 -12.75
C THR A 84 -10.57 10.69 -11.78
N HIS A 85 -11.36 11.69 -11.38
CA HIS A 85 -12.46 11.52 -10.42
C HIS A 85 -13.61 10.62 -10.92
N ASP A 86 -13.61 10.23 -12.20
CA ASP A 86 -14.55 9.24 -12.74
C ASP A 86 -14.29 7.82 -12.18
N ILE A 87 -13.06 7.52 -11.79
CA ILE A 87 -12.66 6.23 -11.20
C ILE A 87 -12.15 6.40 -9.76
N GLU A 88 -11.44 7.48 -9.48
CA GLU A 88 -10.87 7.78 -8.16
C GLU A 88 -11.54 9.02 -7.58
N LYS A 89 -12.77 8.86 -7.08
CA LYS A 89 -13.72 9.95 -6.76
C LYS A 89 -13.14 11.04 -5.88
N ASN A 90 -12.36 10.67 -4.85
CA ASN A 90 -11.90 11.59 -3.79
C ASN A 90 -10.38 11.54 -3.59
N VAL A 91 -9.61 11.09 -4.59
CA VAL A 91 -8.14 11.14 -4.52
C VAL A 91 -7.69 12.58 -4.74
N ALA A 92 -6.75 13.04 -3.93
CA ALA A 92 -6.18 14.38 -4.00
C ALA A 92 -5.49 14.67 -5.35
N ASP A 93 -5.27 15.95 -5.65
CA ASP A 93 -4.55 16.37 -6.86
C ASP A 93 -3.18 15.69 -6.94
N LYS A 94 -2.94 14.99 -8.04
CA LYS A 94 -1.74 14.19 -8.26
C LYS A 94 -0.46 15.01 -8.32
N ARG A 95 -0.55 16.29 -8.66
CA ARG A 95 0.59 17.22 -8.61
C ARG A 95 1.09 17.40 -7.18
N LEU A 96 0.16 17.52 -6.21
CA LEU A 96 0.50 17.61 -4.79
C LEU A 96 1.09 16.30 -4.27
N ILE A 97 0.57 15.16 -4.74
CA ILE A 97 1.10 13.84 -4.38
C ILE A 97 2.53 13.65 -4.93
N ILE A 98 2.79 14.10 -6.16
CA ILE A 98 4.14 14.08 -6.77
C ILE A 98 5.12 14.92 -5.94
N GLU A 99 4.72 16.11 -5.49
CA GLU A 99 5.56 16.93 -4.61
C GLU A 99 5.78 16.28 -3.23
N ALA A 100 4.77 15.58 -2.70
CA ALA A 100 4.93 14.79 -1.48
C ALA A 100 5.94 13.66 -1.68
N VAL A 101 5.91 12.93 -2.80
CA VAL A 101 6.92 11.92 -3.16
C VAL A 101 8.34 12.52 -3.19
N ARG A 102 8.53 13.67 -3.84
CA ARG A 102 9.81 14.36 -3.87
C ARG A 102 10.30 14.77 -2.48
N THR A 103 9.37 15.23 -1.64
CA THR A 103 9.68 15.64 -0.26
C THR A 103 10.05 14.45 0.62
N LEU A 104 9.32 13.33 0.52
CA LEU A 104 9.64 12.08 1.20
C LEU A 104 11.02 11.55 0.74
N SER A 105 11.30 11.58 -0.55
CA SER A 105 12.58 11.15 -1.11
C SER A 105 13.75 12.00 -0.61
N ARG A 106 13.60 13.32 -0.55
CA ARG A 106 14.64 14.20 0.03
C ARG A 106 14.92 13.90 1.51
N ARG A 107 13.90 13.50 2.25
CA ARG A 107 14.00 13.23 3.69
C ARG A 107 14.55 11.84 4.01
N TYR A 108 14.06 10.82 3.31
CA TYR A 108 14.31 9.41 3.63
C TYR A 108 15.21 8.69 2.63
N GLY A 109 15.55 9.34 1.51
CA GLY A 109 16.30 8.75 0.41
C GLY A 109 15.38 8.14 -0.66
N ARG A 110 15.92 8.00 -1.87
CA ARG A 110 15.18 7.46 -3.04
C ARG A 110 14.71 6.01 -2.84
N HIS A 111 15.52 5.19 -2.17
CA HIS A 111 15.22 3.79 -1.86
C HIS A 111 14.01 3.63 -0.93
N ALA A 112 13.73 4.66 -0.12
CA ALA A 112 12.62 4.64 0.82
C ALA A 112 11.27 4.99 0.20
N VAL A 113 11.25 5.46 -1.06
CA VAL A 113 10.01 5.85 -1.74
C VAL A 113 9.83 5.05 -3.01
N ILE A 114 8.78 4.25 -3.04
CA ILE A 114 8.38 3.42 -4.18
C ILE A 114 7.07 3.95 -4.71
N VAL A 115 6.98 4.17 -6.01
CA VAL A 115 5.72 4.55 -6.64
C VAL A 115 4.99 3.31 -7.13
N ARG A 116 3.68 3.28 -6.93
CA ARG A 116 2.80 2.22 -7.43
C ARG A 116 1.92 2.77 -8.55
N TYR A 117 2.13 2.27 -9.75
CA TYR A 117 1.25 2.49 -10.90
C TYR A 117 0.26 1.34 -11.00
N ASP A 118 -0.65 1.26 -10.04
CA ASP A 118 -1.37 0.04 -9.67
C ASP A 118 -2.81 0.35 -9.18
N PRO A 119 -3.81 -0.30 -9.79
CA PRO A 119 -3.76 -1.21 -10.94
C PRO A 119 -3.83 -0.51 -12.29
N ILE A 120 -3.39 -1.19 -13.36
CA ILE A 120 -3.66 -0.79 -14.75
C ILE A 120 -5.00 -1.41 -15.16
N LEU A 121 -5.95 -0.60 -15.61
CA LEU A 121 -7.21 -1.03 -16.20
C LEU A 121 -7.36 -0.44 -17.60
N LEU A 122 -8.03 -1.17 -18.49
CA LEU A 122 -8.35 -0.69 -19.82
C LEU A 122 -9.85 -0.47 -19.97
N ASN A 123 -10.20 0.64 -20.61
CA ASN A 123 -11.54 0.95 -21.12
C ASN A 123 -11.43 1.92 -22.30
N GLN A 124 -12.57 2.43 -22.80
CA GLN A 124 -12.56 3.35 -23.95
C GLN A 124 -11.74 4.63 -23.72
N ARG A 125 -11.64 5.11 -22.48
CA ARG A 125 -10.88 6.33 -22.11
C ARG A 125 -9.42 6.00 -21.78
N TYR A 126 -9.21 4.98 -20.96
CA TYR A 126 -7.91 4.57 -20.46
C TYR A 126 -7.34 3.46 -21.34
N THR A 127 -6.88 3.86 -22.53
CA THR A 127 -6.30 2.98 -23.55
C THR A 127 -4.83 2.69 -23.28
N ILE A 128 -4.23 1.77 -24.02
CA ILE A 128 -2.78 1.51 -24.00
C ILE A 128 -1.99 2.80 -24.24
N ASP A 129 -2.34 3.56 -25.29
CA ASP A 129 -1.66 4.83 -25.61
C ASP A 129 -1.80 5.87 -24.49
N TYR A 130 -2.98 5.91 -23.83
CA TYR A 130 -3.18 6.78 -22.69
C TYR A 130 -2.24 6.41 -21.55
N HIS A 131 -2.13 5.12 -21.23
CA HIS A 131 -1.23 4.63 -20.21
C HIS A 131 0.23 4.90 -20.53
N MET A 132 0.67 4.70 -21.76
CA MET A 132 2.05 5.00 -22.19
C MET A 132 2.40 6.47 -21.95
N LYS A 133 1.55 7.40 -22.41
CA LYS A 133 1.76 8.84 -22.25
C LYS A 133 1.75 9.25 -20.76
N ALA A 134 0.83 8.70 -19.98
CA ALA A 134 0.74 8.99 -18.55
C ALA A 134 1.94 8.45 -17.77
N PHE A 135 2.38 7.23 -18.09
CA PHE A 135 3.52 6.59 -17.47
C PHE A 135 4.83 7.31 -17.78
N GLN A 136 5.01 7.72 -19.03
CA GLN A 136 6.17 8.53 -19.44
C GLN A 136 6.25 9.85 -18.65
N ARG A 137 5.14 10.58 -18.54
CA ARG A 137 5.07 11.83 -17.74
C ARG A 137 5.36 11.58 -16.26
N LEU A 138 4.92 10.45 -15.72
CA LEU A 138 5.20 10.07 -14.33
C LEU A 138 6.71 9.82 -14.12
N CYS A 139 7.34 9.04 -15.00
CA CYS A 139 8.78 8.79 -14.98
C CYS A 139 9.59 10.08 -15.12
N GLU A 140 9.24 10.94 -16.07
CA GLU A 140 9.87 12.26 -16.27
C GLU A 140 9.84 13.10 -15.00
N GLN A 141 8.71 13.14 -14.30
CA GLN A 141 8.56 13.97 -13.10
C GLN A 141 9.24 13.37 -11.86
N LEU A 142 9.44 12.06 -11.80
CA LEU A 142 9.90 11.38 -10.59
C LEU A 142 11.27 10.70 -10.71
N SER A 143 11.92 10.72 -11.89
CA SER A 143 13.22 10.05 -12.12
C SER A 143 14.31 10.45 -11.14
N SER A 144 14.29 11.70 -10.65
CA SER A 144 15.25 12.17 -9.63
C SER A 144 14.88 11.78 -8.20
N ALA A 145 13.64 11.31 -7.97
CA ALA A 145 13.09 11.09 -6.63
C ALA A 145 12.91 9.62 -6.27
N ILE A 146 12.83 8.72 -7.23
CA ILE A 146 12.56 7.29 -6.98
C ILE A 146 13.49 6.40 -7.79
N ASP A 147 13.68 5.17 -7.33
CA ASP A 147 14.44 4.13 -8.01
C ASP A 147 13.56 3.00 -8.57
N THR A 148 12.31 2.90 -8.10
CA THR A 148 11.45 1.75 -8.41
C THR A 148 10.00 2.17 -8.60
N ILE A 149 9.37 1.62 -9.64
CA ILE A 149 7.93 1.65 -9.83
C ILE A 149 7.41 0.20 -9.79
N ILE A 150 6.34 -0.01 -9.01
CA ILE A 150 5.58 -1.25 -8.98
C ILE A 150 4.31 -1.07 -9.78
N PHE A 151 3.94 -2.03 -10.61
CA PHE A 151 2.65 -2.04 -11.29
C PHE A 151 1.96 -3.40 -11.19
N SER A 152 0.65 -3.39 -11.39
CA SER A 152 -0.18 -4.58 -11.61
C SER A 152 -1.29 -4.28 -12.59
N PHE A 153 -1.88 -5.33 -13.15
CA PHE A 153 -3.12 -5.22 -13.91
C PHE A 153 -4.32 -5.38 -12.98
N VAL A 154 -5.47 -4.83 -13.38
CA VAL A 154 -6.68 -4.94 -12.57
C VAL A 154 -7.16 -6.39 -12.53
N ASP A 155 -7.37 -6.89 -11.32
CA ASP A 155 -8.02 -8.18 -11.10
C ASP A 155 -9.54 -8.02 -11.02
N GLU A 156 -10.25 -9.03 -11.50
CA GLU A 156 -11.70 -9.13 -11.35
C GLU A 156 -12.10 -9.58 -9.94
N TYR A 157 -11.96 -8.71 -8.97
CA TYR A 157 -12.52 -8.95 -7.64
C TYR A 157 -14.05 -8.83 -7.63
N LYS A 158 -14.68 -9.39 -6.60
CA LYS A 158 -16.14 -9.24 -6.39
C LYS A 158 -16.58 -7.77 -6.44
N ASN A 159 -15.77 -6.88 -5.95
CA ASN A 159 -16.05 -5.43 -5.89
C ASN A 159 -15.87 -4.74 -7.23
N THR A 160 -14.86 -5.11 -8.03
CA THR A 160 -14.72 -4.61 -9.40
C THR A 160 -15.91 -5.02 -10.25
N ARG A 161 -16.46 -6.22 -10.04
CA ARG A 161 -17.71 -6.66 -10.71
C ARG A 161 -18.92 -5.81 -10.31
N ALA A 162 -19.04 -5.42 -9.04
CA ALA A 162 -20.14 -4.54 -8.59
C ALA A 162 -20.08 -3.15 -9.26
N HIS A 163 -18.89 -2.66 -9.60
CA HIS A 163 -18.67 -1.39 -10.30
C HIS A 163 -18.45 -1.52 -11.81
N GLN A 164 -18.75 -2.67 -12.39
CA GLN A 164 -18.52 -2.95 -13.83
C GLN A 164 -19.15 -1.89 -14.75
N ALA A 165 -20.38 -1.48 -14.45
CA ALA A 165 -21.10 -0.47 -15.22
C ALA A 165 -20.41 0.90 -15.20
N GLU A 166 -19.81 1.26 -14.07
CA GLU A 166 -19.06 2.51 -13.87
C GLU A 166 -17.67 2.43 -14.52
N LEU A 167 -16.94 1.35 -14.28
CA LEU A 167 -15.58 1.14 -14.77
C LEU A 167 -15.53 0.87 -16.27
N LYS A 168 -16.57 0.25 -16.83
CA LYS A 168 -16.65 -0.19 -18.24
C LYS A 168 -15.36 -0.94 -18.66
N LEU A 169 -14.92 -1.84 -17.79
CA LEU A 169 -13.67 -2.58 -17.99
C LEU A 169 -13.71 -3.37 -19.29
N MET A 170 -12.62 -3.28 -20.01
CA MET A 170 -12.30 -4.17 -21.12
C MET A 170 -11.33 -5.24 -20.60
N PRO A 171 -11.57 -6.53 -20.88
CA PRO A 171 -10.63 -7.58 -20.56
C PRO A 171 -9.24 -7.26 -21.15
N ILE A 172 -8.20 -7.46 -20.38
CA ILE A 172 -6.82 -7.25 -20.84
C ILE A 172 -6.27 -8.61 -21.27
N SER A 173 -6.01 -8.77 -22.57
CA SER A 173 -5.38 -10.00 -23.07
C SER A 173 -3.89 -10.05 -22.69
N GLU A 174 -3.32 -11.26 -22.65
CA GLU A 174 -1.89 -11.44 -22.39
C GLU A 174 -1.01 -10.65 -23.38
N SER A 175 -1.40 -10.61 -24.65
CA SER A 175 -0.69 -9.81 -25.66
C SER A 175 -0.72 -8.31 -25.36
N GLN A 176 -1.83 -7.80 -24.82
CA GLN A 176 -1.94 -6.41 -24.38
C GLN A 176 -1.13 -6.14 -23.11
N MET A 177 -1.08 -7.10 -22.16
CA MET A 177 -0.21 -7.02 -20.98
C MET A 177 1.26 -6.95 -21.39
N LEU A 178 1.69 -7.80 -22.32
CA LEU A 178 3.05 -7.81 -22.86
C LEU A 178 3.39 -6.51 -23.60
N LEU A 179 2.46 -5.97 -24.38
CA LEU A 179 2.66 -4.71 -25.08
C LEU A 179 2.84 -3.53 -24.10
N LEU A 180 1.97 -3.45 -23.10
CA LEU A 180 2.06 -2.45 -22.02
C LEU A 180 3.36 -2.60 -21.25
N ALA A 181 3.69 -3.81 -20.81
CA ALA A 181 4.90 -4.09 -20.03
C ALA A 181 6.16 -3.73 -20.79
N ARG A 182 6.24 -4.07 -22.09
CA ARG A 182 7.39 -3.73 -22.96
C ARG A 182 7.55 -2.23 -23.10
N GLY A 183 6.48 -1.50 -23.41
CA GLY A 183 6.54 -0.05 -23.55
C GLY A 183 6.91 0.65 -22.24
N MET A 184 6.33 0.19 -21.12
CA MET A 184 6.67 0.72 -19.80
C MET A 184 8.13 0.43 -19.41
N ALA A 185 8.67 -0.77 -19.74
CA ALA A 185 10.06 -1.10 -19.50
C ALA A 185 11.02 -0.18 -20.25
N GLN A 186 10.79 0.07 -21.53
CA GLN A 186 11.59 0.99 -22.34
C GLN A 186 11.57 2.42 -21.79
N ILE A 187 10.38 2.90 -21.39
CA ILE A 187 10.24 4.22 -20.77
C ILE A 187 11.01 4.27 -19.44
N ALA A 188 10.78 3.32 -18.54
CA ALA A 188 11.41 3.31 -17.23
C ALA A 188 12.94 3.23 -17.32
N GLU A 189 13.47 2.41 -18.22
CA GLU A 189 14.91 2.29 -18.49
C GLU A 189 15.52 3.63 -18.94
N SER A 190 14.85 4.38 -19.82
CA SER A 190 15.33 5.70 -20.27
C SER A 190 15.43 6.74 -19.16
N TYR A 191 14.73 6.53 -18.03
CA TYR A 191 14.78 7.36 -16.83
C TYR A 191 15.55 6.73 -15.66
N GLY A 192 16.18 5.59 -15.85
CA GLY A 192 16.94 4.87 -14.80
C GLY A 192 16.06 4.33 -13.67
N ILE A 193 14.79 4.04 -13.95
CA ILE A 193 13.81 3.53 -12.99
C ILE A 193 13.64 2.02 -13.20
N ARG A 194 13.72 1.25 -12.14
CA ARG A 194 13.44 -0.20 -12.16
C ARG A 194 11.94 -0.46 -12.14
N LEU A 195 11.49 -1.43 -12.93
CA LEU A 195 10.13 -1.93 -12.88
C LEU A 195 10.04 -3.27 -12.16
N GLN A 196 8.93 -3.42 -11.44
CA GLN A 196 8.58 -4.67 -10.81
C GLN A 196 7.05 -4.84 -10.84
N THR A 197 6.60 -6.09 -10.94
CA THR A 197 5.17 -6.41 -10.82
C THR A 197 4.77 -6.68 -9.37
N CYS A 198 3.49 -6.70 -9.08
CA CYS A 198 2.94 -7.13 -7.80
C CYS A 198 1.73 -8.05 -8.03
N GLY A 199 1.84 -9.31 -7.61
CA GLY A 199 0.75 -10.27 -7.70
C GLY A 199 0.43 -10.80 -9.10
N GLU A 200 1.31 -10.57 -10.08
CA GLU A 200 1.09 -10.98 -11.46
C GLU A 200 1.56 -12.43 -11.70
N LYS A 201 0.79 -13.14 -12.53
CA LYS A 201 1.12 -14.51 -12.97
C LYS A 201 1.97 -14.53 -14.23
N ILE A 202 1.84 -13.50 -15.07
CA ILE A 202 2.59 -13.38 -16.32
C ILE A 202 4.08 -13.21 -16.03
N ASP A 203 4.93 -13.97 -16.74
CA ASP A 203 6.37 -13.82 -16.66
C ASP A 203 6.86 -12.68 -17.57
N LEU A 204 7.42 -11.66 -16.95
CA LEU A 204 7.96 -10.46 -17.60
C LEU A 204 9.47 -10.31 -17.42
N GLN A 205 10.16 -11.33 -16.91
CA GLN A 205 11.61 -11.27 -16.64
C GLN A 205 12.43 -11.02 -17.91
N HIS A 206 11.98 -11.53 -19.05
CA HIS A 206 12.58 -11.30 -20.36
C HIS A 206 12.53 -9.84 -20.84
N LEU A 207 11.72 -9.01 -20.18
CA LEU A 207 11.64 -7.55 -20.37
C LEU A 207 12.40 -6.77 -19.28
N ASN A 208 13.25 -7.44 -18.50
CA ASN A 208 13.93 -6.87 -17.34
C ASN A 208 12.99 -6.33 -16.26
N ILE A 209 11.76 -6.84 -16.18
CA ILE A 209 10.77 -6.54 -15.16
C ILE A 209 10.81 -7.65 -14.12
N GLN A 210 11.14 -7.31 -12.89
CA GLN A 210 11.22 -8.30 -11.81
C GLN A 210 9.81 -8.71 -11.35
N LYS A 211 9.61 -10.02 -11.16
CA LYS A 211 8.48 -10.49 -10.38
C LYS A 211 8.71 -10.06 -8.94
N GLY A 212 7.86 -9.16 -8.45
CA GLY A 212 8.09 -8.50 -7.18
C GLY A 212 7.04 -8.80 -6.13
N SER A 213 7.40 -8.44 -4.92
CA SER A 213 6.48 -8.37 -3.79
C SER A 213 6.58 -7.00 -3.13
N CYS A 214 5.45 -6.49 -2.64
CA CYS A 214 5.39 -5.18 -1.99
C CYS A 214 6.29 -5.09 -0.75
N ILE A 215 6.47 -6.22 -0.07
CA ILE A 215 7.31 -6.36 1.12
C ILE A 215 8.20 -7.57 0.86
N SER A 216 9.41 -7.32 0.39
CA SER A 216 10.36 -8.34 -0.06
C SER A 216 11.61 -8.39 0.82
N SER A 217 12.35 -9.49 0.74
CA SER A 217 13.68 -9.59 1.37
C SER A 217 14.66 -8.55 0.80
N LYS A 218 14.52 -8.20 -0.49
CA LYS A 218 15.31 -7.11 -1.08
C LYS A 218 15.00 -5.77 -0.43
N LEU A 219 13.71 -5.45 -0.21
CA LEU A 219 13.32 -4.23 0.51
C LEU A 219 13.94 -4.19 1.91
N LEU A 220 13.93 -5.30 2.65
CA LEU A 220 14.56 -5.38 3.97
C LEU A 220 16.08 -5.17 3.90
N ALA A 221 16.73 -5.77 2.91
CA ALA A 221 18.18 -5.61 2.70
C ALA A 221 18.58 -4.16 2.41
N ASP A 222 17.75 -3.40 1.70
CA ASP A 222 17.97 -1.98 1.42
C ASP A 222 17.98 -1.13 2.72
N TYR A 223 17.42 -1.65 3.83
CA TYR A 223 17.46 -1.06 5.18
C TYR A 223 18.47 -1.75 6.13
N GLY A 224 19.30 -2.66 5.63
CA GLY A 224 20.21 -3.44 6.46
C GLY A 224 19.52 -4.42 7.42
N ILE A 225 18.26 -4.80 7.14
CA ILE A 225 17.50 -5.73 7.96
C ILE A 225 17.73 -7.14 7.44
N HIS A 226 18.44 -7.95 8.22
CA HIS A 226 18.82 -9.33 7.86
C HIS A 226 17.95 -10.39 8.56
N SER A 227 16.92 -9.98 9.30
CA SER A 227 15.98 -10.90 9.96
C SER A 227 15.24 -11.74 8.94
N ALA A 228 15.15 -13.06 9.17
CA ALA A 228 14.38 -13.97 8.34
C ALA A 228 12.87 -13.82 8.63
N TYR A 229 12.11 -13.51 7.60
CA TYR A 229 10.65 -13.45 7.63
C TYR A 229 10.05 -14.54 6.76
N PRO A 230 9.06 -15.30 7.24
CA PRO A 230 8.35 -16.25 6.39
C PRO A 230 7.49 -15.51 5.36
N LEU A 231 7.06 -16.22 4.33
CA LEU A 231 6.07 -15.70 3.39
C LEU A 231 4.71 -15.48 4.07
N ALA A 232 3.97 -14.48 3.62
CA ALA A 232 2.63 -14.20 4.09
C ALA A 232 1.65 -15.29 3.63
N LYS A 233 0.93 -15.89 4.58
CA LYS A 233 0.00 -17.01 4.32
C LYS A 233 -1.37 -16.58 3.75
N THR A 234 -1.64 -15.29 3.67
CA THR A 234 -3.00 -14.75 3.52
C THR A 234 -3.32 -14.22 2.12
N ARG A 235 -2.39 -14.25 1.21
CA ARG A 235 -2.62 -13.81 -0.17
C ARG A 235 -2.56 -15.00 -1.12
N GLY A 236 -3.49 -15.03 -2.07
CA GLY A 236 -3.60 -16.08 -3.07
C GLY A 236 -2.39 -16.18 -4.01
N ASP A 237 -2.48 -17.04 -4.98
CA ASP A 237 -1.45 -17.32 -5.96
C ASP A 237 -0.85 -16.05 -6.59
N GLY A 238 0.47 -15.96 -6.60
CA GLY A 238 1.20 -14.85 -7.22
C GLY A 238 1.72 -13.77 -6.26
N CYS A 239 1.39 -13.81 -4.96
CA CYS A 239 1.93 -12.86 -3.98
C CYS A 239 3.03 -13.50 -3.12
N ASP A 240 4.27 -13.05 -3.28
CA ASP A 240 5.45 -13.51 -2.53
C ASP A 240 5.87 -12.50 -1.43
N CYS A 241 4.90 -11.76 -0.87
CA CYS A 241 5.19 -10.84 0.23
C CYS A 241 5.64 -11.58 1.50
N LEU A 242 6.60 -11.01 2.20
CA LEU A 242 6.98 -11.46 3.54
C LEU A 242 5.85 -11.22 4.54
N ALA A 243 5.83 -11.97 5.62
CA ALA A 243 4.83 -11.81 6.69
C ALA A 243 4.95 -10.44 7.36
N TYR A 244 3.83 -9.79 7.55
CA TYR A 244 3.71 -8.46 8.15
C TYR A 244 2.47 -8.37 9.04
N THR A 245 2.42 -7.34 9.86
CA THR A 245 1.23 -6.96 10.63
C THR A 245 0.60 -5.72 9.99
N ASP A 246 -0.65 -5.82 9.56
CA ASP A 246 -1.40 -4.71 8.97
C ASP A 246 -2.30 -4.04 10.01
N LEU A 247 -2.21 -2.71 10.16
CA LEU A 247 -3.00 -1.93 11.12
C LEU A 247 -4.38 -1.52 10.60
N GLY A 248 -4.65 -1.70 9.32
CA GLY A 248 -5.88 -1.21 8.70
C GLY A 248 -7.12 -2.06 8.95
N ALA A 249 -8.24 -1.52 8.51
CA ALA A 249 -9.54 -2.19 8.49
C ALA A 249 -10.15 -2.11 7.09
N TYR A 250 -11.04 -3.06 6.77
CA TYR A 250 -11.82 -2.99 5.53
C TYR A 250 -12.95 -1.96 5.65
N ASN A 251 -13.42 -1.44 4.52
CA ASN A 251 -14.53 -0.48 4.44
C ASN A 251 -14.32 0.77 5.30
N CYS A 252 -13.14 1.39 5.25
CA CYS A 252 -12.90 2.62 5.98
C CYS A 252 -12.09 3.67 5.21
N CYS A 253 -11.78 3.44 3.93
CA CYS A 253 -11.07 4.41 3.10
C CYS A 253 -12.05 5.29 2.33
N ALA A 254 -11.91 6.61 2.43
CA ALA A 254 -12.81 7.57 1.79
C ALA A 254 -12.43 7.95 0.34
N HIS A 255 -11.39 7.37 -0.24
CA HIS A 255 -10.99 7.69 -1.63
C HIS A 255 -12.05 7.34 -2.68
N GLY A 256 -12.92 6.35 -2.42
CA GLY A 256 -14.00 5.98 -3.33
C GLY A 256 -13.52 5.44 -4.68
N CYS A 257 -12.39 4.74 -4.70
CA CYS A 257 -11.88 4.13 -5.93
C CYS A 257 -12.77 2.98 -6.37
N SER A 258 -13.32 3.04 -7.59
CA SER A 258 -14.29 2.07 -8.08
C SER A 258 -13.71 0.67 -8.29
N TYR A 259 -12.39 0.52 -8.39
CA TYR A 259 -11.71 -0.78 -8.49
C TYR A 259 -11.23 -1.33 -7.13
N CYS A 260 -11.55 -0.66 -6.01
CA CYS A 260 -10.96 -1.00 -4.71
C CYS A 260 -11.46 -2.35 -4.18
N TYR A 261 -10.54 -3.25 -3.84
CA TYR A 261 -10.87 -4.53 -3.23
C TYR A 261 -11.20 -4.42 -1.73
N ALA A 262 -10.76 -3.35 -1.08
CA ALA A 262 -10.86 -3.20 0.37
C ALA A 262 -12.14 -2.48 0.83
N ASN A 263 -12.78 -1.72 -0.07
CA ASN A 263 -14.07 -1.06 0.15
C ASN A 263 -15.13 -1.72 -0.72
N TYR A 264 -15.99 -2.50 -0.11
CA TYR A 264 -17.03 -3.27 -0.80
C TYR A 264 -18.46 -2.96 -0.28
N ASP A 265 -18.58 -1.98 0.60
CA ASP A 265 -19.85 -1.57 1.20
C ASP A 265 -19.76 -0.09 1.59
N GLU A 266 -20.36 0.77 0.77
CA GLU A 266 -20.30 2.23 0.97
C GLU A 266 -20.99 2.67 2.27
N ALA A 267 -22.05 1.99 2.70
CA ALA A 267 -22.75 2.29 3.94
C ALA A 267 -21.82 2.00 5.14
N LYS A 268 -21.10 0.87 5.10
CA LYS A 268 -20.08 0.55 6.11
C LYS A 268 -18.93 1.53 6.10
N VAL A 269 -18.50 2.00 4.93
CA VAL A 269 -17.44 3.04 4.85
C VAL A 269 -17.88 4.27 5.61
N LYS A 270 -19.08 4.81 5.36
CA LYS A 270 -19.62 5.96 6.06
C LYS A 270 -19.74 5.73 7.56
N MET A 271 -20.27 4.58 7.96
CA MET A 271 -20.39 4.20 9.37
C MET A 271 -19.03 4.11 10.05
N ASN A 272 -18.06 3.43 9.46
CA ASN A 272 -16.74 3.25 10.03
C ASN A 272 -15.98 4.58 10.16
N LEU A 273 -16.07 5.45 9.15
CA LEU A 273 -15.49 6.79 9.23
C LEU A 273 -16.09 7.61 10.38
N HIS A 274 -17.41 7.49 10.62
CA HIS A 274 -18.09 8.16 11.75
C HIS A 274 -17.69 7.57 13.11
N GLN A 275 -17.37 6.29 13.17
CA GLN A 275 -16.92 5.61 14.40
C GLN A 275 -15.42 5.78 14.70
N HIS A 276 -14.68 6.44 13.81
CA HIS A 276 -13.28 6.72 14.04
C HIS A 276 -13.08 7.73 15.17
N ASP A 277 -12.20 7.38 16.09
CA ASP A 277 -11.72 8.27 17.17
C ASP A 277 -10.19 8.24 17.18
N PRO A 278 -9.50 9.36 16.93
CA PRO A 278 -8.04 9.42 16.95
C PRO A 278 -7.41 9.00 18.28
N MET A 279 -8.15 9.06 19.37
CA MET A 279 -7.68 8.67 20.71
C MET A 279 -7.93 7.19 21.03
N SER A 280 -8.77 6.50 20.25
CA SER A 280 -9.03 5.07 20.44
C SER A 280 -7.76 4.25 20.20
N THR A 281 -7.61 3.12 20.92
CA THR A 281 -6.56 2.15 20.62
C THR A 281 -6.79 1.41 19.32
N MET A 282 -8.03 1.41 18.80
CA MET A 282 -8.45 0.80 17.54
C MET A 282 -8.62 1.86 16.44
N LEU A 283 -8.35 1.47 15.19
CA LEU A 283 -8.56 2.35 14.03
C LEU A 283 -10.04 2.74 13.88
N ILE A 284 -10.95 1.79 14.08
CA ILE A 284 -12.40 1.99 13.99
C ILE A 284 -13.05 1.49 15.26
N GLY A 285 -13.83 2.36 15.89
CA GLY A 285 -14.55 2.09 17.14
C GLY A 285 -13.62 1.91 18.36
N HIS A 286 -14.08 1.17 19.34
CA HIS A 286 -13.40 0.93 20.61
C HIS A 286 -13.38 -0.56 20.95
N LEU A 287 -12.51 -0.95 21.90
CA LEU A 287 -12.58 -2.25 22.53
C LEU A 287 -13.89 -2.40 23.30
N LYS A 288 -14.50 -3.56 23.19
CA LYS A 288 -15.73 -3.92 23.86
C LYS A 288 -15.46 -4.96 24.97
N PRO A 289 -16.30 -5.03 26.00
CA PRO A 289 -16.14 -6.01 27.07
C PRO A 289 -16.10 -7.48 26.60
N GLU A 290 -16.82 -7.78 25.52
CA GLU A 290 -16.85 -9.11 24.90
C GLU A 290 -15.67 -9.42 23.97
N ASP A 291 -14.81 -8.46 23.69
CA ASP A 291 -13.65 -8.67 22.82
C ASP A 291 -12.59 -9.55 23.50
N LYS A 292 -12.13 -10.56 22.77
CA LYS A 292 -11.01 -11.40 23.18
C LYS A 292 -9.70 -10.72 22.78
N LEU A 293 -9.10 -10.01 23.72
CA LEU A 293 -7.81 -9.35 23.51
C LEU A 293 -6.65 -10.35 23.65
N VAL A 294 -5.83 -10.46 22.58
CA VAL A 294 -4.56 -11.20 22.58
C VAL A 294 -3.42 -10.20 22.54
N ASP A 295 -2.71 -10.09 23.66
CA ASP A 295 -1.57 -9.19 23.78
C ASP A 295 -0.31 -9.83 23.18
N LYS A 296 0.10 -9.39 22.00
CA LYS A 296 1.30 -9.86 21.31
C LYS A 296 2.59 -9.16 21.79
N ARG A 297 2.50 -8.18 22.69
CA ARG A 297 3.70 -7.53 23.27
C ARG A 297 4.55 -8.49 24.08
N GLN A 298 3.95 -9.56 24.60
CA GLN A 298 4.62 -10.56 25.44
C GLN A 298 5.32 -11.69 24.66
N LYS A 299 5.18 -11.77 23.32
CA LYS A 299 5.87 -12.78 22.51
C LYS A 299 7.24 -12.29 22.04
N ILE A 300 8.15 -12.00 22.97
CA ILE A 300 9.56 -11.82 22.62
C ILE A 300 10.45 -12.39 23.73
N LYS A 301 11.38 -13.21 23.26
CA LYS A 301 12.45 -13.93 23.93
C LYS A 301 12.06 -15.32 24.44
N GLN A 302 11.68 -16.20 23.54
CA GLN A 302 12.37 -17.49 23.59
C GLN A 302 13.73 -17.26 22.90
N THR A 303 14.70 -16.87 23.70
CA THR A 303 16.12 -17.05 23.42
C THR A 303 16.27 -18.51 23.07
N VAL A 304 16.58 -18.83 21.81
CA VAL A 304 17.12 -20.14 21.48
C VAL A 304 18.49 -20.13 22.12
N LEU A 305 18.57 -20.61 23.36
CA LEU A 305 19.78 -21.13 23.95
C LEU A 305 20.00 -22.51 23.32
N PHE A 306 21.10 -22.60 22.58
CA PHE A 306 21.70 -23.72 21.84
C PHE A 306 21.34 -23.85 20.37
#